data_7d0f708bf2c5538de88bec0b239b7c4c
#
_entry.id   7d0f708bf2c5538de88bec0b239b7c4c
#
_cell.length_a   1.000
_cell.length_b   1.000
_cell.length_c   1.000
_cell.angle_alpha   90.00
_cell.angle_beta   90.00
_cell.angle_gamma   90.00
#
_symmetry.space_group_name_H-M   'P 1'
#
loop_
_entity.id
_entity.type
_entity.pdbx_description
1 polymer ?
#
loop_
_entity_poly.entity_id
_entity_poly.type
_entity_poly.pdbx_seq_one_letter_code
_entity_poly.pdbx_strand_id
1 'polypeptide(L)'
;MERIFSALQYFNDTILWGYAGLGFIISLGFYLSFRARWFQITHFKQAFKHFLSCVKSKEFSKEDRGVSPIKIFFATIGGVIGVGNIAGVSLAIQIGGPGALVWVLLVAFLGMIIKYSEVYLGVKYRHHDKKNGYDGGPMYFLQHAFPKYKWIAGIMCGLLCVYGVEIYMFNVVKHSFETNFDMDSTLVITVFLGLILFAVCGGVERIGSINSVLIPVFVVVYLSMTLWVIVIEFHQLPQIFNMILHSAFNGHAAVGGFAGSTFILTLSKGIASGAYSGDIGIGYASILHSETKFQDPSKQASLTILGIFLDTFVVCSCTILLVVVTGVWTLNMDSSLLVQAALSKYFPYMDYFMPCCLFVLGYSTIIAYLVAGIKCAKFLMPKYGPVFYLCYALFAFIFFSFFESRYAFMIMNIVGGLLMLINLAGIVKLRKEIVYKV
;
A
#
# COMPACT_ATOMS: atom_id res chain seq x y z
N MET A 1 30.18 -4.96 -0.63
CA MET A 1 28.70 -4.93 -0.55
C MET A 1 28.17 -3.55 -0.17
N GLU A 2 28.74 -2.88 0.84
CA GLU A 2 28.27 -1.55 1.31
C GLU A 2 28.25 -0.45 0.24
N ARG A 3 29.28 -0.39 -0.65
CA ARG A 3 29.29 0.60 -1.76
C ARG A 3 28.16 0.38 -2.78
N ILE A 4 27.81 -0.87 -3.05
CA ILE A 4 26.70 -1.17 -3.97
C ILE A 4 25.38 -0.80 -3.30
N PHE A 5 25.25 -1.13 -2.01
CA PHE A 5 24.07 -0.78 -1.23
C PHE A 5 23.86 0.74 -1.15
N SER A 6 24.90 1.51 -0.85
CA SER A 6 24.81 2.97 -0.80
C SER A 6 24.51 3.59 -2.17
N ALA A 7 25.02 3.05 -3.26
CA ALA A 7 24.68 3.50 -4.61
C ALA A 7 23.20 3.20 -4.97
N LEU A 8 22.69 2.02 -4.62
CA LEU A 8 21.28 1.65 -4.78
C LEU A 8 20.37 2.51 -3.92
N GLN A 9 20.79 2.81 -2.69
CA GLN A 9 20.06 3.70 -1.80
C GLN A 9 20.00 5.12 -2.35
N TYR A 10 21.11 5.66 -2.86
CA TYR A 10 21.11 6.96 -3.52
C TYR A 10 20.20 6.98 -4.75
N PHE A 11 20.26 5.95 -5.59
CA PHE A 11 19.36 5.82 -6.73
C PHE A 11 17.89 5.80 -6.30
N ASN A 12 17.57 4.98 -5.30
CA ASN A 12 16.20 4.87 -4.77
C ASN A 12 15.70 6.18 -4.18
N ASP A 13 16.44 6.74 -3.22
CA ASP A 13 15.97 7.87 -2.40
C ASP A 13 16.02 9.19 -3.16
N THR A 14 17.06 9.40 -3.98
CA THR A 14 17.28 10.69 -4.65
C THR A 14 16.71 10.71 -6.06
N ILE A 15 17.03 9.70 -6.87
CA ILE A 15 16.65 9.72 -8.29
C ILE A 15 15.22 9.22 -8.48
N LEU A 16 14.93 8.01 -7.98
CA LEU A 16 13.66 7.34 -8.26
C LEU A 16 12.49 8.01 -7.51
N TRP A 17 12.59 8.14 -6.20
CA TRP A 17 11.51 8.71 -5.38
C TRP A 17 11.67 10.22 -5.15
N GLY A 18 12.91 10.73 -5.05
CA GLY A 18 13.17 12.14 -4.82
C GLY A 18 12.84 13.04 -6.01
N TYR A 19 13.23 12.66 -7.23
CA TYR A 19 13.00 13.47 -8.42
C TYR A 19 11.94 12.89 -9.36
N ALA A 20 12.13 11.66 -9.82
CA ALA A 20 11.27 11.07 -10.85
C ALA A 20 9.87 10.76 -10.31
N GLY A 21 9.77 10.06 -9.19
CA GLY A 21 8.50 9.69 -8.57
C GLY A 21 7.73 10.90 -8.08
N LEU A 22 8.41 11.79 -7.34
CA LEU A 22 7.85 13.06 -6.90
C LEU A 22 7.28 13.86 -8.07
N GLY A 23 8.12 14.15 -9.07
CA GLY A 23 7.74 14.98 -10.21
C GLY A 23 6.55 14.39 -10.96
N PHE A 24 6.54 13.07 -11.15
CA PHE A 24 5.48 12.41 -11.90
C PHE A 24 4.15 12.34 -11.11
N ILE A 25 4.18 11.91 -9.83
CA ILE A 25 2.97 11.86 -8.99
C ILE A 25 2.35 13.24 -8.85
N ILE A 26 3.15 14.26 -8.51
CA ILE A 26 2.65 15.63 -8.31
C ILE A 26 2.09 16.19 -9.62
N SER A 27 2.86 16.14 -10.70
CA SER A 27 2.43 16.70 -11.98
C SER A 27 1.17 16.02 -12.52
N LEU A 28 1.15 14.68 -12.52
CA LEU A 28 0.00 13.93 -13.01
C LEU A 28 -1.20 14.07 -12.08
N GLY A 29 -0.99 14.01 -10.76
CA GLY A 29 -2.05 14.15 -9.77
C GLY A 29 -2.75 15.51 -9.86
N PHE A 30 -1.99 16.60 -9.97
CA PHE A 30 -2.58 17.93 -10.21
C PHE A 30 -3.28 18.00 -11.54
N TYR A 31 -2.65 17.55 -12.63
CA TYR A 31 -3.26 17.56 -13.96
C TYR A 31 -4.61 16.81 -13.97
N LEU A 32 -4.65 15.61 -13.40
CA LEU A 32 -5.88 14.81 -13.33
C LEU A 32 -6.92 15.45 -12.39
N SER A 33 -6.51 16.03 -11.26
CA SER A 33 -7.40 16.74 -10.34
C SER A 33 -8.06 17.95 -11.00
N PHE A 34 -7.30 18.79 -11.71
CA PHE A 34 -7.85 19.90 -12.48
C PHE A 34 -8.80 19.43 -13.57
N ARG A 35 -8.40 18.42 -14.34
CA ARG A 35 -9.22 17.86 -15.41
C ARG A 35 -10.52 17.24 -14.86
N ALA A 36 -10.47 16.60 -13.72
CA ALA A 36 -11.61 16.01 -13.04
C ALA A 36 -12.40 17.01 -12.18
N ARG A 37 -12.07 18.32 -12.23
CA ARG A 37 -12.70 19.37 -11.41
C ARG A 37 -12.70 19.04 -9.92
N TRP A 38 -11.53 18.56 -9.43
CA TRP A 38 -11.35 18.17 -8.04
C TRP A 38 -12.33 17.09 -7.57
N PHE A 39 -12.55 16.10 -8.41
CA PHE A 39 -13.50 15.01 -8.20
C PHE A 39 -13.37 14.34 -6.83
N GLN A 40 -12.15 14.13 -6.34
CA GLN A 40 -11.88 13.55 -5.03
C GLN A 40 -12.42 14.38 -3.85
N ILE A 41 -12.71 15.66 -4.05
CA ILE A 41 -13.36 16.54 -3.07
C ILE A 41 -14.87 16.63 -3.37
N THR A 42 -15.18 17.05 -4.60
CA THR A 42 -16.57 17.41 -4.99
C THR A 42 -17.52 16.20 -4.97
N HIS A 43 -17.01 15.00 -5.19
CA HIS A 43 -17.79 13.76 -5.23
C HIS A 43 -17.50 12.80 -4.07
N PHE A 44 -16.71 13.20 -3.07
CA PHE A 44 -16.39 12.36 -1.91
C PHE A 44 -17.62 11.85 -1.18
N LYS A 45 -18.59 12.74 -0.92
CA LYS A 45 -19.87 12.37 -0.26
C LYS A 45 -20.68 11.37 -1.09
N GLN A 46 -20.64 11.49 -2.42
CA GLN A 46 -21.31 10.56 -3.33
C GLN A 46 -20.62 9.20 -3.34
N ALA A 47 -19.29 9.16 -3.40
CA ALA A 47 -18.50 7.93 -3.29
C ALA A 47 -18.79 7.21 -1.96
N PHE A 48 -18.88 7.94 -0.84
CA PHE A 48 -19.24 7.39 0.45
C PHE A 48 -20.67 6.81 0.47
N LYS A 49 -21.63 7.53 -0.08
CA LYS A 49 -23.01 7.01 -0.21
C LYS A 49 -23.07 5.76 -1.09
N HIS A 50 -22.31 5.76 -2.20
CA HIS A 50 -22.19 4.60 -3.07
C HIS A 50 -21.60 3.39 -2.34
N PHE A 51 -20.53 3.58 -1.56
CA PHE A 51 -19.98 2.52 -0.72
C PHE A 51 -21.04 1.95 0.25
N LEU A 52 -21.75 2.81 0.98
CA LEU A 52 -22.79 2.36 1.90
C LEU A 52 -23.93 1.62 1.18
N SER A 53 -24.31 2.05 -0.04
CA SER A 53 -25.28 1.31 -0.85
C SER A 53 -24.77 -0.08 -1.22
N CYS A 54 -23.48 -0.20 -1.62
CA CYS A 54 -22.86 -1.49 -1.94
C CYS A 54 -22.81 -2.44 -0.72
N VAL A 55 -22.60 -1.90 0.49
CA VAL A 55 -22.61 -2.70 1.74
C VAL A 55 -24.02 -3.24 2.03
N LYS A 56 -25.05 -2.43 1.77
CA LYS A 56 -26.45 -2.78 2.07
C LYS A 56 -27.13 -3.60 0.97
N SER A 57 -26.67 -3.49 -0.29
CA SER A 57 -27.33 -4.12 -1.42
C SER A 57 -27.03 -5.61 -1.51
N LYS A 58 -28.10 -6.39 -1.75
CA LYS A 58 -28.03 -7.77 -2.22
C LYS A 58 -28.19 -7.83 -3.76
N GLU A 59 -27.75 -6.78 -4.43
CA GLU A 59 -28.08 -6.49 -5.84
C GLU A 59 -27.48 -7.50 -6.84
N PHE A 60 -26.48 -8.28 -6.42
CA PHE A 60 -25.80 -9.23 -7.28
C PHE A 60 -26.20 -10.67 -6.99
N SER A 61 -26.69 -11.36 -8.02
CA SER A 61 -26.94 -12.79 -8.01
C SER A 61 -25.61 -13.58 -7.91
N LYS A 62 -25.68 -14.84 -7.43
CA LYS A 62 -24.54 -15.76 -7.48
C LYS A 62 -24.16 -16.11 -8.91
N GLU A 63 -25.08 -15.97 -9.85
CA GLU A 63 -24.88 -16.25 -11.28
C GLU A 63 -24.15 -15.13 -12.03
N ASP A 64 -24.11 -13.91 -11.47
CA ASP A 64 -23.39 -12.79 -12.07
C ASP A 64 -21.90 -13.05 -12.09
N ARG A 65 -21.27 -12.80 -13.25
CA ARG A 65 -19.83 -13.00 -13.44
C ARG A 65 -19.02 -12.03 -12.57
N GLY A 66 -17.98 -12.54 -11.94
CA GLY A 66 -17.03 -11.77 -11.14
C GLY A 66 -17.32 -11.81 -9.63
N VAL A 67 -16.61 -10.98 -8.90
CA VAL A 67 -16.62 -10.90 -7.42
C VAL A 67 -17.42 -9.68 -6.95
N SER A 68 -18.09 -9.78 -5.82
CA SER A 68 -18.82 -8.66 -5.22
C SER A 68 -17.92 -7.43 -5.04
N PRO A 69 -18.39 -6.21 -5.41
CA PRO A 69 -17.62 -4.98 -5.28
C PRO A 69 -17.07 -4.72 -3.88
N ILE A 70 -17.84 -5.08 -2.84
CA ILE A 70 -17.43 -4.93 -1.43
C ILE A 70 -16.34 -5.93 -1.06
N LYS A 71 -16.43 -7.18 -1.49
CA LYS A 71 -15.35 -8.15 -1.25
C LYS A 71 -14.05 -7.70 -1.92
N ILE A 72 -14.13 -7.15 -3.13
CA ILE A 72 -12.97 -6.59 -3.83
C ILE A 72 -12.41 -5.37 -3.10
N PHE A 73 -13.28 -4.47 -2.64
CA PHE A 73 -12.87 -3.33 -1.83
C PHE A 73 -12.06 -3.78 -0.61
N PHE A 74 -12.56 -4.76 0.17
CA PHE A 74 -11.84 -5.27 1.32
C PHE A 74 -10.60 -6.09 0.93
N ALA A 75 -10.64 -6.84 -0.17
CA ALA A 75 -9.44 -7.52 -0.68
C ALA A 75 -8.32 -6.51 -0.99
N THR A 76 -8.67 -5.40 -1.65
CA THR A 76 -7.70 -4.35 -2.02
C THR A 76 -7.25 -3.55 -0.81
N ILE A 77 -8.16 -3.17 0.07
CA ILE A 77 -7.84 -2.44 1.31
C ILE A 77 -6.93 -3.29 2.21
N GLY A 78 -7.17 -4.59 2.32
CA GLY A 78 -6.29 -5.49 3.07
C GLY A 78 -4.89 -5.62 2.47
N GLY A 79 -4.74 -5.37 1.16
CA GLY A 79 -3.43 -5.25 0.54
C GLY A 79 -2.75 -3.90 0.81
N VAL A 80 -3.54 -2.84 0.98
CA VAL A 80 -3.05 -1.47 1.15
C VAL A 80 -2.80 -1.14 2.63
N ILE A 81 -3.79 -1.40 3.51
CA ILE A 81 -3.59 -1.26 4.96
C ILE A 81 -2.78 -2.46 5.46
N GLY A 82 -1.49 -2.27 5.54
CA GLY A 82 -0.51 -3.28 5.88
C GLY A 82 0.51 -2.81 6.91
N VAL A 83 1.59 -3.57 7.04
CA VAL A 83 2.72 -3.20 7.90
C VAL A 83 3.32 -1.83 7.51
N GLY A 84 3.19 -1.44 6.23
CA GLY A 84 3.61 -0.14 5.73
C GLY A 84 2.99 1.06 6.47
N ASN A 85 1.74 0.93 6.91
CA ASN A 85 1.02 1.96 7.68
C ASN A 85 1.50 2.09 9.13
N ILE A 86 2.22 1.11 9.63
CA ILE A 86 2.79 1.09 10.98
C ILE A 86 4.30 1.30 10.91
N ALA A 87 5.04 0.36 10.34
CA ALA A 87 6.50 0.39 10.30
C ALA A 87 7.04 1.32 9.20
N GLY A 88 6.42 1.33 8.00
CA GLY A 88 6.87 2.13 6.87
C GLY A 88 6.75 3.65 7.11
N VAL A 89 5.60 4.10 7.63
CA VAL A 89 5.42 5.53 7.96
C VAL A 89 6.24 5.94 9.18
N SER A 90 6.44 5.03 10.15
CA SER A 90 7.33 5.26 11.30
C SER A 90 8.78 5.46 10.85
N LEU A 91 9.25 4.65 9.90
CA LEU A 91 10.57 4.81 9.27
C LEU A 91 10.69 6.15 8.55
N ALA A 92 9.64 6.57 7.83
CA ALA A 92 9.65 7.86 7.14
C ALA A 92 9.80 9.04 8.12
N ILE A 93 9.15 8.98 9.28
CA ILE A 93 9.28 9.99 10.34
C ILE A 93 10.65 9.92 11.01
N GLN A 94 11.16 8.73 11.27
CA GLN A 94 12.47 8.54 11.90
C GLN A 94 13.61 9.11 11.04
N ILE A 95 13.53 8.94 9.71
CA ILE A 95 14.55 9.44 8.77
C ILE A 95 14.26 10.87 8.31
N GLY A 96 13.01 11.16 7.92
CA GLY A 96 12.59 12.42 7.31
C GLY A 96 12.11 13.49 8.32
N GLY A 97 11.89 13.09 9.57
CA GLY A 97 11.32 13.94 10.60
C GLY A 97 9.79 14.09 10.52
N PRO A 98 9.18 14.76 11.53
CA PRO A 98 7.72 14.90 11.64
C PRO A 98 7.06 15.56 10.42
N GLY A 99 7.78 16.42 9.70
CA GLY A 99 7.29 17.09 8.50
C GLY A 99 6.93 16.15 7.35
N ALA A 100 7.42 14.91 7.34
CA ALA A 100 7.04 13.93 6.34
C ALA A 100 5.52 13.69 6.28
N LEU A 101 4.77 13.90 7.38
CA LEU A 101 3.31 13.81 7.38
C LEU A 101 2.64 14.68 6.32
N VAL A 102 3.10 15.92 6.16
CA VAL A 102 2.51 16.87 5.17
C VAL A 102 2.65 16.28 3.76
N TRP A 103 3.78 15.68 3.45
CA TRP A 103 4.06 15.12 2.13
C TRP A 103 3.34 13.79 1.90
N VAL A 104 3.19 12.96 2.94
CA VAL A 104 2.35 11.75 2.91
C VAL A 104 0.91 12.13 2.56
N LEU A 105 0.34 13.15 3.22
CA LEU A 105 -1.03 13.60 2.96
C LEU A 105 -1.21 14.22 1.58
N LEU A 106 -0.23 15.00 1.11
CA LEU A 106 -0.27 15.58 -0.24
C LEU A 106 -0.29 14.48 -1.32
N VAL A 107 0.59 13.48 -1.18
CA VAL A 107 0.64 12.34 -2.11
C VAL A 107 -0.65 11.54 -2.06
N ALA A 108 -1.21 11.29 -0.88
CA ALA A 108 -2.48 10.60 -0.75
C ALA A 108 -3.63 11.35 -1.44
N PHE A 109 -3.68 12.68 -1.24
CA PHE A 109 -4.69 13.52 -1.87
C PHE A 109 -4.63 13.47 -3.40
N LEU A 110 -3.44 13.61 -3.96
CA LEU A 110 -3.21 13.48 -5.41
C LEU A 110 -3.35 12.03 -5.88
N GLY A 111 -2.99 11.11 -5.03
CA GLY A 111 -3.08 9.66 -5.26
C GLY A 111 -4.51 9.15 -5.43
N MET A 112 -5.49 9.79 -4.76
CA MET A 112 -6.91 9.40 -4.91
C MET A 112 -7.35 9.41 -6.37
N ILE A 113 -7.02 10.47 -7.12
CA ILE A 113 -7.44 10.59 -8.52
C ILE A 113 -6.59 9.73 -9.46
N ILE A 114 -5.32 9.51 -9.12
CA ILE A 114 -4.43 8.59 -9.84
C ILE A 114 -4.97 7.16 -9.71
N LYS A 115 -5.27 6.72 -8.49
CA LYS A 115 -5.79 5.37 -8.22
C LYS A 115 -7.17 5.15 -8.84
N TYR A 116 -8.05 6.16 -8.78
CA TYR A 116 -9.31 6.13 -9.53
C TYR A 116 -9.05 5.85 -11.01
N SER A 117 -8.13 6.60 -11.61
CA SER A 117 -7.80 6.50 -13.04
C SER A 117 -7.21 5.15 -13.41
N GLU A 118 -6.33 4.61 -12.56
CA GLU A 118 -5.74 3.29 -12.69
C GLU A 118 -6.80 2.19 -12.68
N VAL A 119 -7.67 2.19 -11.67
CA VAL A 119 -8.73 1.19 -11.52
C VAL A 119 -9.77 1.33 -12.63
N TYR A 120 -10.12 2.55 -13.01
CA TYR A 120 -11.01 2.78 -14.15
C TYR A 120 -10.49 2.10 -15.43
N LEU A 121 -9.22 2.29 -15.74
CA LEU A 121 -8.60 1.68 -16.93
C LEU A 121 -8.48 0.15 -16.76
N GLY A 122 -8.14 -0.35 -15.59
CA GLY A 122 -8.06 -1.78 -15.29
C GLY A 122 -9.37 -2.51 -15.50
N VAL A 123 -10.50 -1.90 -15.09
CA VAL A 123 -11.84 -2.44 -15.30
C VAL A 123 -12.30 -2.26 -16.75
N LYS A 124 -12.01 -1.11 -17.39
CA LYS A 124 -12.40 -0.81 -18.77
C LYS A 124 -11.77 -1.78 -19.77
N TYR A 125 -10.51 -2.14 -19.59
CA TYR A 125 -9.74 -2.98 -20.52
C TYR A 125 -9.63 -4.44 -20.08
N ARG A 126 -10.47 -4.89 -19.14
CA ARG A 126 -10.50 -6.28 -18.68
C ARG A 126 -11.05 -7.23 -19.73
N HIS A 127 -10.65 -8.49 -19.64
CA HIS A 127 -11.12 -9.58 -20.47
C HIS A 127 -11.85 -10.63 -19.63
N HIS A 128 -12.71 -11.43 -20.30
CA HIS A 128 -13.37 -12.56 -19.63
C HIS A 128 -12.36 -13.69 -19.32
N ASP A 129 -12.34 -14.16 -18.07
CA ASP A 129 -11.61 -15.37 -17.71
C ASP A 129 -12.47 -16.61 -17.93
N LYS A 130 -11.81 -17.76 -18.15
CA LYS A 130 -12.47 -19.09 -18.36
C LYS A 130 -13.23 -19.56 -17.10
N LYS A 131 -12.87 -19.10 -15.91
CA LYS A 131 -13.44 -19.50 -14.61
C LYS A 131 -14.58 -18.59 -14.13
N ASN A 132 -15.36 -18.00 -15.02
CA ASN A 132 -16.45 -17.07 -14.70
C ASN A 132 -16.02 -15.78 -13.99
N GLY A 133 -14.74 -15.36 -14.13
CA GLY A 133 -14.17 -14.13 -13.59
C GLY A 133 -13.75 -13.17 -14.69
N TYR A 134 -12.90 -12.22 -14.31
CA TYR A 134 -12.25 -11.26 -15.20
C TYR A 134 -10.76 -11.22 -14.97
N ASP A 135 -9.99 -11.04 -16.02
CA ASP A 135 -8.57 -10.70 -15.99
C ASP A 135 -8.40 -9.26 -16.50
N GLY A 136 -7.85 -8.40 -15.69
CA GLY A 136 -7.61 -6.98 -16.02
C GLY A 136 -6.41 -6.44 -15.23
N GLY A 137 -6.22 -5.15 -15.30
CA GLY A 137 -5.10 -4.49 -14.65
C GLY A 137 -4.12 -3.85 -15.65
N PRO A 138 -2.94 -3.41 -15.16
CA PRO A 138 -2.03 -2.61 -15.97
C PRO A 138 -1.52 -3.34 -17.21
N MET A 139 -1.33 -4.65 -17.16
CA MET A 139 -0.87 -5.43 -18.30
C MET A 139 -1.80 -5.31 -19.53
N TYR A 140 -3.10 -5.17 -19.31
CA TYR A 140 -4.06 -5.07 -20.42
C TYR A 140 -4.17 -3.64 -20.94
N PHE A 141 -4.33 -2.63 -20.08
CA PHE A 141 -4.43 -1.27 -20.57
C PHE A 141 -3.10 -0.72 -21.12
N LEU A 142 -1.94 -1.20 -20.64
CA LEU A 142 -0.64 -0.83 -21.18
C LEU A 142 -0.45 -1.32 -22.61
N GLN A 143 -1.01 -2.47 -22.99
CA GLN A 143 -1.01 -2.92 -24.40
C GLN A 143 -1.79 -1.97 -25.31
N HIS A 144 -2.86 -1.34 -24.79
CA HIS A 144 -3.62 -0.32 -25.51
C HIS A 144 -2.91 1.04 -25.51
N ALA A 145 -2.26 1.40 -24.37
CA ALA A 145 -1.48 2.64 -24.27
C ALA A 145 -0.26 2.64 -25.21
N PHE A 146 0.39 1.49 -25.36
CA PHE A 146 1.62 1.31 -26.13
C PHE A 146 1.53 0.16 -27.13
N PRO A 147 0.69 0.26 -28.17
CA PRO A 147 0.42 -0.87 -29.10
C PRO A 147 1.66 -1.33 -29.87
N LYS A 148 2.63 -0.42 -30.11
CA LYS A 148 3.92 -0.75 -30.75
C LYS A 148 4.91 -1.42 -29.80
N TYR A 149 4.75 -1.29 -28.48
CA TYR A 149 5.71 -1.74 -27.46
C TYR A 149 5.02 -2.65 -26.43
N LYS A 150 4.36 -3.72 -26.91
CA LYS A 150 3.61 -4.67 -26.06
C LYS A 150 4.45 -5.34 -24.97
N TRP A 151 5.78 -5.38 -25.14
CA TRP A 151 6.72 -5.90 -24.15
C TRP A 151 6.72 -5.10 -22.82
N ILE A 152 6.29 -3.83 -22.84
CA ILE A 152 6.15 -3.00 -21.62
C ILE A 152 5.18 -3.67 -20.63
N ALA A 153 4.08 -4.25 -21.12
CA ALA A 153 3.14 -5.00 -20.28
C ALA A 153 3.80 -6.26 -19.66
N GLY A 154 4.70 -6.91 -20.40
CA GLY A 154 5.49 -8.03 -19.89
C GLY A 154 6.46 -7.61 -18.77
N ILE A 155 7.18 -6.50 -18.95
CA ILE A 155 8.04 -5.94 -17.89
C ILE A 155 7.21 -5.58 -16.65
N MET A 156 6.07 -4.91 -16.83
CA MET A 156 5.16 -4.59 -15.74
C MET A 156 4.74 -5.83 -14.96
N CYS A 157 4.37 -6.91 -15.65
CA CYS A 157 4.05 -8.18 -15.00
C CYS A 157 5.25 -8.81 -14.26
N GLY A 158 6.44 -8.79 -14.86
CA GLY A 158 7.65 -9.30 -14.24
C GLY A 158 7.99 -8.56 -12.94
N LEU A 159 7.93 -7.24 -12.98
CA LEU A 159 8.13 -6.41 -11.78
C LEU A 159 7.04 -6.64 -10.73
N LEU A 160 5.77 -6.80 -11.13
CA LEU A 160 4.68 -7.13 -10.21
C LEU A 160 4.82 -8.53 -9.61
N CYS A 161 5.39 -9.50 -10.32
CA CYS A 161 5.72 -10.81 -9.76
C CYS A 161 6.81 -10.70 -8.67
N VAL A 162 7.79 -9.82 -8.83
CA VAL A 162 8.81 -9.58 -7.78
C VAL A 162 8.18 -8.83 -6.60
N TYR A 163 7.48 -7.74 -6.87
CA TYR A 163 6.84 -6.90 -5.86
C TYR A 163 5.77 -7.66 -5.07
N GLY A 164 4.97 -8.48 -5.73
CA GLY A 164 3.81 -9.18 -5.15
C GLY A 164 4.15 -10.29 -4.15
N VAL A 165 5.42 -10.63 -3.94
CA VAL A 165 5.80 -11.56 -2.86
C VAL A 165 5.76 -10.89 -1.48
N GLU A 166 5.95 -9.54 -1.41
CA GLU A 166 5.90 -8.79 -0.14
C GLU A 166 6.85 -9.34 0.94
N ILE A 167 8.10 -9.59 0.55
CA ILE A 167 9.14 -10.18 1.41
C ILE A 167 9.37 -9.33 2.66
N TYR A 168 9.32 -8.00 2.55
CA TYR A 168 9.49 -7.09 3.68
C TYR A 168 8.42 -7.33 4.75
N MET A 169 7.16 -7.41 4.34
CA MET A 169 6.04 -7.66 5.25
C MET A 169 6.18 -8.99 5.98
N PHE A 170 6.60 -10.04 5.24
CA PHE A 170 6.83 -11.37 5.81
C PHE A 170 7.92 -11.32 6.89
N ASN A 171 9.05 -10.66 6.61
CA ASN A 171 10.15 -10.55 7.55
C ASN A 171 9.78 -9.73 8.80
N VAL A 172 9.00 -8.65 8.66
CA VAL A 172 8.55 -7.86 9.83
C VAL A 172 7.64 -8.68 10.73
N VAL A 173 6.69 -9.43 10.16
CA VAL A 173 5.82 -10.32 10.95
C VAL A 173 6.65 -11.39 11.65
N LYS A 174 7.54 -12.08 10.92
CA LYS A 174 8.44 -13.10 11.49
C LYS A 174 9.24 -12.53 12.66
N HIS A 175 9.93 -11.42 12.45
CA HIS A 175 10.76 -10.78 13.47
C HIS A 175 9.96 -10.36 14.71
N SER A 176 8.73 -9.89 14.52
CA SER A 176 7.86 -9.53 15.63
C SER A 176 7.50 -10.73 16.52
N PHE A 177 7.25 -11.91 15.94
CA PHE A 177 6.98 -13.13 16.70
C PHE A 177 8.23 -13.66 17.40
N GLU A 178 9.38 -13.64 16.73
CA GLU A 178 10.67 -14.01 17.32
C GLU A 178 11.02 -13.13 18.51
N THR A 179 10.88 -11.82 18.38
CA THR A 179 11.29 -10.85 19.42
C THR A 179 10.36 -10.85 20.63
N ASN A 180 9.04 -11.00 20.43
CA ASN A 180 8.08 -10.86 21.52
C ASN A 180 7.70 -12.19 22.20
N PHE A 181 7.79 -13.33 21.47
CA PHE A 181 7.38 -14.64 21.99
C PHE A 181 8.53 -15.65 22.08
N ASP A 182 9.74 -15.26 21.71
CA ASP A 182 10.92 -16.14 21.65
C ASP A 182 10.66 -17.44 20.85
N MET A 183 9.89 -17.28 19.75
CA MET A 183 9.50 -18.41 18.91
C MET A 183 10.61 -18.78 17.93
N ASP A 184 10.75 -20.09 17.68
CA ASP A 184 11.67 -20.59 16.65
C ASP A 184 11.30 -20.09 15.25
N SER A 185 12.29 -19.55 14.54
CA SER A 185 12.15 -19.02 13.18
C SER A 185 11.48 -20.00 12.23
N THR A 186 11.88 -21.28 12.28
CA THR A 186 11.40 -22.33 11.36
C THR A 186 9.91 -22.61 11.60
N LEU A 187 9.49 -22.60 12.87
CA LEU A 187 8.09 -22.78 13.24
C LEU A 187 7.24 -21.61 12.70
N VAL A 188 7.68 -20.37 12.95
CA VAL A 188 6.97 -19.17 12.47
C VAL A 188 6.84 -19.18 10.95
N ILE A 189 7.94 -19.42 10.23
CA ILE A 189 7.96 -19.51 8.76
C ILE A 189 6.98 -20.59 8.28
N THR A 190 7.05 -21.79 8.84
CA THR A 190 6.23 -22.93 8.38
C THR A 190 4.74 -22.67 8.56
N VAL A 191 4.34 -22.22 9.75
CA VAL A 191 2.93 -21.90 10.05
C VAL A 191 2.43 -20.78 9.16
N PHE A 192 3.22 -19.70 9.03
CA PHE A 192 2.80 -18.53 8.27
C PHE A 192 2.67 -18.84 6.77
N LEU A 193 3.61 -19.60 6.19
CA LEU A 193 3.51 -20.07 4.80
C LEU A 193 2.29 -20.98 4.58
N GLY A 194 1.98 -21.85 5.52
CA GLY A 194 0.78 -22.71 5.45
C GLY A 194 -0.51 -21.88 5.39
N LEU A 195 -0.63 -20.86 6.22
CA LEU A 195 -1.78 -19.94 6.23
C LEU A 195 -1.88 -19.12 4.94
N ILE A 196 -0.75 -18.62 4.42
CA ILE A 196 -0.69 -17.88 3.15
C ILE A 196 -1.17 -18.76 2.00
N LEU A 197 -0.65 -19.97 1.86
CA LEU A 197 -1.05 -20.90 0.81
C LEU A 197 -2.54 -21.25 0.89
N PHE A 198 -3.05 -21.50 2.10
CA PHE A 198 -4.47 -21.76 2.31
C PHE A 198 -5.36 -20.63 1.79
N ALA A 199 -5.01 -19.38 2.08
CA ALA A 199 -5.80 -18.22 1.63
C ALA A 199 -5.71 -18.01 0.10
N VAL A 200 -4.50 -18.05 -0.45
CA VAL A 200 -4.22 -17.74 -1.86
C VAL A 200 -4.89 -18.74 -2.81
N CYS A 201 -4.99 -20.01 -2.43
CA CYS A 201 -5.71 -21.02 -3.22
C CYS A 201 -7.20 -20.69 -3.45
N GLY A 202 -7.80 -19.83 -2.65
CA GLY A 202 -9.20 -19.38 -2.80
C GLY A 202 -9.41 -18.15 -3.66
N GLY A 203 -8.34 -17.55 -4.20
CA GLY A 203 -8.40 -16.38 -5.07
C GLY A 203 -8.98 -15.12 -4.41
N VAL A 204 -9.32 -14.11 -5.22
CA VAL A 204 -9.78 -12.79 -4.75
C VAL A 204 -11.03 -12.86 -3.86
N GLU A 205 -11.95 -13.79 -4.13
CA GLU A 205 -13.17 -13.91 -3.33
C GLU A 205 -12.90 -14.35 -1.88
N ARG A 206 -12.00 -15.32 -1.67
CA ARG A 206 -11.61 -15.77 -0.33
C ARG A 206 -10.85 -14.67 0.41
N ILE A 207 -9.90 -14.04 -0.26
CA ILE A 207 -9.13 -12.92 0.30
C ILE A 207 -10.06 -11.79 0.71
N GLY A 208 -11.00 -11.40 -0.14
CA GLY A 208 -12.01 -10.39 0.19
C GLY A 208 -12.87 -10.79 1.39
N SER A 209 -13.21 -12.06 1.52
CA SER A 209 -13.97 -12.55 2.68
C SER A 209 -13.16 -12.51 3.97
N ILE A 210 -11.88 -12.90 3.95
CA ILE A 210 -10.97 -12.81 5.10
C ILE A 210 -10.77 -11.34 5.49
N ASN A 211 -10.39 -10.49 4.55
CA ASN A 211 -10.06 -9.09 4.80
C ASN A 211 -11.29 -8.25 5.20
N SER A 212 -12.50 -8.66 4.79
CA SER A 212 -13.74 -7.98 5.23
C SER A 212 -14.03 -8.10 6.73
N VAL A 213 -13.37 -9.04 7.41
CA VAL A 213 -13.44 -9.18 8.88
C VAL A 213 -12.18 -8.63 9.54
N LEU A 214 -11.00 -9.02 9.05
CA LEU A 214 -9.72 -8.66 9.70
C LEU A 214 -9.49 -7.14 9.70
N ILE A 215 -9.70 -6.48 8.56
CA ILE A 215 -9.36 -5.05 8.43
C ILE A 215 -10.28 -4.15 9.26
N PRO A 216 -11.62 -4.27 9.24
CA PRO A 216 -12.46 -3.44 10.11
C PRO A 216 -12.17 -3.63 11.60
N VAL A 217 -11.93 -4.88 12.05
CA VAL A 217 -11.59 -5.16 13.45
C VAL A 217 -10.28 -4.48 13.82
N PHE A 218 -9.23 -4.67 13.00
CA PHE A 218 -7.94 -4.00 13.22
C PHE A 218 -8.10 -2.48 13.27
N VAL A 219 -8.75 -1.88 12.26
CA VAL A 219 -8.91 -0.43 12.14
C VAL A 219 -9.62 0.12 13.38
N VAL A 220 -10.71 -0.50 13.82
CA VAL A 220 -11.46 -0.03 15.01
C VAL A 220 -10.60 -0.11 16.26
N VAL A 221 -9.95 -1.25 16.53
CA VAL A 221 -9.15 -1.42 17.74
C VAL A 221 -7.94 -0.49 17.72
N TYR A 222 -7.17 -0.49 16.64
CA TYR A 222 -5.95 0.31 16.51
C TYR A 222 -6.24 1.81 16.59
N LEU A 223 -7.27 2.29 15.86
CA LEU A 223 -7.64 3.70 15.90
C LEU A 223 -8.16 4.11 17.28
N SER A 224 -8.94 3.26 17.96
CA SER A 224 -9.42 3.57 19.30
C SER A 224 -8.27 3.77 20.29
N MET A 225 -7.26 2.89 20.25
CA MET A 225 -6.07 3.01 21.09
C MET A 225 -5.24 4.26 20.74
N THR A 226 -5.02 4.49 19.46
CA THR A 226 -4.24 5.64 18.98
C THR A 226 -4.92 6.97 19.32
N LEU A 227 -6.23 7.07 19.06
CA LEU A 227 -7.00 8.27 19.39
C LEU A 227 -7.05 8.51 20.89
N TRP A 228 -7.13 7.46 21.69
CA TRP A 228 -7.05 7.57 23.15
C TRP A 228 -5.74 8.24 23.60
N VAL A 229 -4.59 7.81 23.06
CA VAL A 229 -3.29 8.44 23.35
C VAL A 229 -3.27 9.90 22.91
N ILE A 230 -3.76 10.19 21.68
CA ILE A 230 -3.80 11.56 21.15
C ILE A 230 -4.70 12.46 22.02
N VAL A 231 -5.79 11.95 22.56
CA VAL A 231 -6.68 12.71 23.48
C VAL A 231 -6.00 12.97 24.83
N ILE A 232 -5.28 12.00 25.40
CA ILE A 232 -4.53 12.20 26.64
C ILE A 232 -3.47 13.29 26.44
N GLU A 233 -2.75 13.25 25.33
CA GLU A 233 -1.67 14.18 25.01
C GLU A 233 -2.16 15.44 24.25
N PHE A 234 -3.45 15.74 24.31
CA PHE A 234 -4.07 16.84 23.56
C PHE A 234 -3.36 18.18 23.75
N HIS A 235 -2.85 18.44 24.96
CA HIS A 235 -2.15 19.69 25.26
C HIS A 235 -0.87 19.91 24.44
N GLN A 236 -0.24 18.85 23.94
CA GLN A 236 0.96 18.90 23.12
C GLN A 236 0.65 19.15 21.64
N LEU A 237 -0.58 18.92 21.20
CA LEU A 237 -0.95 18.96 19.77
C LEU A 237 -0.61 20.31 19.09
N PRO A 238 -0.84 21.49 19.69
CA PRO A 238 -0.48 22.76 19.05
C PRO A 238 1.02 22.88 18.76
N GLN A 239 1.86 22.44 19.67
CA GLN A 239 3.33 22.45 19.49
C GLN A 239 3.74 21.42 18.43
N ILE A 240 3.13 20.24 18.42
CA ILE A 240 3.39 19.19 17.45
C ILE A 240 2.98 19.60 16.04
N PHE A 241 1.81 20.23 15.85
CA PHE A 241 1.42 20.76 14.55
C PHE A 241 2.37 21.83 14.03
N ASN A 242 2.82 22.73 14.91
CA ASN A 242 3.82 23.73 14.54
C ASN A 242 5.16 23.07 14.14
N MET A 243 5.60 22.07 14.92
CA MET A 243 6.80 21.28 14.62
C MET A 243 6.67 20.55 13.27
N ILE A 244 5.54 19.91 12.99
CA ILE A 244 5.26 19.23 11.72
C ILE A 244 5.34 20.21 10.55
N LEU A 245 4.65 21.34 10.64
CA LEU A 245 4.64 22.34 9.57
C LEU A 245 6.04 22.94 9.35
N HIS A 246 6.74 23.31 10.43
CA HIS A 246 8.09 23.84 10.31
C HIS A 246 9.07 22.83 9.71
N SER A 247 9.04 21.58 10.19
CA SER A 247 9.87 20.50 9.68
C SER A 247 9.56 20.15 8.21
N ALA A 248 8.32 20.30 7.77
CA ALA A 248 7.91 19.98 6.41
C ALA A 248 8.60 20.85 5.35
N PHE A 249 8.90 22.11 5.67
CA PHE A 249 9.45 23.07 4.71
C PHE A 249 10.92 23.46 4.98
N ASN A 250 11.40 23.26 6.20
CA ASN A 250 12.77 23.62 6.59
C ASN A 250 13.68 22.40 6.83
N GLY A 251 13.12 21.22 6.75
CA GLY A 251 13.82 19.99 7.12
C GLY A 251 13.95 19.79 8.64
N HIS A 252 14.33 18.60 9.06
CA HIS A 252 14.37 18.25 10.47
C HIS A 252 15.58 18.84 11.24
N ALA A 253 16.67 19.14 10.56
CA ALA A 253 17.85 19.76 11.17
C ALA A 253 17.53 21.07 11.93
N ALA A 254 16.48 21.79 11.51
CA ALA A 254 16.04 23.04 12.17
C ALA A 254 15.30 22.80 13.51
N VAL A 255 14.91 21.57 13.84
CA VAL A 255 14.14 21.23 15.04
C VAL A 255 15.02 20.58 16.13
N GLY A 256 16.33 20.46 15.91
CA GLY A 256 17.29 20.13 16.97
C GLY A 256 17.49 18.61 17.25
N GLY A 257 17.20 17.73 16.31
CA GLY A 257 17.17 16.31 16.58
C GLY A 257 18.21 15.41 15.89
N PHE A 258 18.54 15.61 14.64
CA PHE A 258 19.54 14.81 13.94
C PHE A 258 20.24 15.64 12.86
N ALA A 259 21.57 15.70 12.91
CA ALA A 259 22.38 16.33 11.86
C ALA A 259 22.22 15.52 10.56
N GLY A 260 21.40 16.01 9.61
CA GLY A 260 21.37 15.44 8.27
C GLY A 260 20.05 15.37 7.51
N SER A 261 18.89 15.56 8.10
CA SER A 261 17.66 15.56 7.30
C SER A 261 17.43 16.91 6.62
N THR A 262 17.77 16.95 5.33
CA THR A 262 17.47 18.08 4.46
C THR A 262 15.99 18.08 4.10
N PHE A 263 15.46 19.25 3.69
CA PHE A 263 14.12 19.40 3.12
C PHE A 263 13.83 18.31 2.05
N ILE A 264 14.79 18.04 1.17
CA ILE A 264 14.67 17.04 0.12
C ILE A 264 14.46 15.62 0.72
N LEU A 265 15.14 15.30 1.79
CA LEU A 265 14.99 13.99 2.45
C LEU A 265 13.61 13.83 3.11
N THR A 266 13.13 14.85 3.84
CA THR A 266 11.79 14.88 4.43
C THR A 266 10.71 14.68 3.36
N LEU A 267 10.83 15.42 2.26
CA LEU A 267 9.94 15.37 1.12
C LEU A 267 9.98 13.98 0.44
N SER A 268 11.16 13.48 0.12
CA SER A 268 11.35 12.18 -0.55
C SER A 268 10.80 11.02 0.30
N LYS A 269 11.11 10.99 1.60
CA LYS A 269 10.63 9.94 2.51
C LYS A 269 9.12 10.00 2.72
N GLY A 270 8.55 11.21 2.85
CA GLY A 270 7.11 11.39 2.93
C GLY A 270 6.38 10.91 1.68
N ILE A 271 6.89 11.26 0.50
CA ILE A 271 6.29 10.87 -0.78
C ILE A 271 6.42 9.37 -1.03
N ALA A 272 7.61 8.81 -0.84
CA ALA A 272 7.83 7.38 -1.01
C ALA A 272 6.93 6.56 -0.07
N SER A 273 6.84 6.97 1.21
CA SER A 273 6.01 6.29 2.19
C SER A 273 4.52 6.41 1.87
N GLY A 274 4.05 7.60 1.47
CA GLY A 274 2.65 7.81 1.08
C GLY A 274 2.27 7.05 -0.19
N ALA A 275 3.16 6.97 -1.17
CA ALA A 275 2.94 6.22 -2.40
C ALA A 275 2.98 4.70 -2.15
N TYR A 276 3.93 4.23 -1.33
CA TYR A 276 4.06 2.81 -0.96
C TYR A 276 2.86 2.34 -0.13
N SER A 277 2.51 3.08 0.95
CA SER A 277 1.38 2.74 1.80
C SER A 277 0.06 2.75 1.02
N GLY A 278 -0.21 3.81 0.25
CA GLY A 278 -1.43 3.95 -0.52
C GLY A 278 -1.49 3.11 -1.81
N ASP A 279 -0.44 2.36 -2.17
CA ASP A 279 -0.32 1.65 -3.47
C ASP A 279 -0.67 2.58 -4.63
N ILE A 280 -0.09 3.79 -4.63
CA ILE A 280 -0.44 4.84 -5.60
C ILE A 280 0.33 4.64 -6.90
N GLY A 281 -0.39 4.25 -7.95
CA GLY A 281 0.17 4.07 -9.28
C GLY A 281 1.03 2.82 -9.45
N ILE A 282 1.07 1.89 -8.50
CA ILE A 282 1.85 0.65 -8.59
C ILE A 282 1.18 -0.37 -9.52
N GLY A 283 -0.15 -0.34 -9.62
CA GLY A 283 -0.87 -1.20 -10.55
C GLY A 283 -1.59 -2.39 -9.90
N TYR A 284 -1.26 -2.73 -8.66
CA TYR A 284 -1.86 -3.83 -7.92
C TYR A 284 -3.39 -3.69 -7.81
N ALA A 285 -3.86 -2.51 -7.36
CA ALA A 285 -5.28 -2.30 -7.12
C ALA A 285 -6.14 -2.55 -8.37
N SER A 286 -5.68 -2.13 -9.54
CA SER A 286 -6.43 -2.31 -10.79
C SER A 286 -6.58 -3.77 -11.20
N ILE A 287 -5.66 -4.66 -10.80
CA ILE A 287 -5.75 -6.11 -11.04
C ILE A 287 -6.90 -6.70 -10.23
N LEU A 288 -6.98 -6.42 -8.93
CA LEU A 288 -8.04 -6.96 -8.08
C LEU A 288 -9.39 -6.34 -8.42
N HIS A 289 -9.45 -5.01 -8.58
CA HIS A 289 -10.68 -4.31 -8.91
C HIS A 289 -11.26 -4.73 -10.28
N SER A 290 -10.44 -5.24 -11.18
CA SER A 290 -10.93 -5.72 -12.49
C SER A 290 -11.89 -6.92 -12.37
N GLU A 291 -11.83 -7.68 -11.27
CA GLU A 291 -12.74 -8.82 -11.04
C GLU A 291 -14.15 -8.43 -10.63
N THR A 292 -14.47 -7.14 -10.53
CA THR A 292 -15.77 -6.66 -10.08
C THR A 292 -16.94 -7.13 -10.94
N LYS A 293 -18.09 -7.36 -10.29
CA LYS A 293 -19.37 -7.55 -10.97
C LYS A 293 -19.88 -6.28 -11.66
N PHE A 294 -19.41 -5.10 -11.25
CA PHE A 294 -19.80 -3.86 -11.93
C PHE A 294 -19.35 -3.84 -13.37
N GLN A 295 -20.29 -3.50 -14.28
CA GLN A 295 -20.01 -3.31 -15.69
C GLN A 295 -19.48 -1.88 -15.98
N ASP A 296 -19.92 -0.89 -15.20
CA ASP A 296 -19.43 0.48 -15.30
C ASP A 296 -18.11 0.64 -14.51
N PRO A 297 -16.97 0.93 -15.18
CA PRO A 297 -15.69 1.10 -14.53
C PRO A 297 -15.69 2.20 -13.45
N SER A 298 -16.51 3.26 -13.65
CA SER A 298 -16.55 4.40 -12.73
C SER A 298 -17.07 4.02 -11.35
N LYS A 299 -18.07 3.14 -11.28
CA LYS A 299 -18.63 2.67 -10.01
C LYS A 299 -17.58 1.98 -9.15
N GLN A 300 -16.75 1.12 -9.75
CA GLN A 300 -15.69 0.45 -9.00
C GLN A 300 -14.54 1.41 -8.66
N ALA A 301 -14.16 2.28 -9.61
CA ALA A 301 -13.08 3.24 -9.41
C ALA A 301 -13.40 4.26 -8.30
N SER A 302 -14.66 4.67 -8.14
CA SER A 302 -15.06 5.62 -7.09
C SER A 302 -14.81 5.10 -5.67
N LEU A 303 -14.87 3.79 -5.46
CA LEU A 303 -14.58 3.17 -4.15
C LEU A 303 -13.12 3.35 -3.73
N THR A 304 -12.17 3.50 -4.67
CA THR A 304 -10.75 3.65 -4.35
C THR A 304 -10.41 4.97 -3.67
N ILE A 305 -11.24 6.00 -3.86
CA ILE A 305 -11.10 7.30 -3.17
C ILE A 305 -11.23 7.08 -1.66
N LEU A 306 -12.23 6.29 -1.24
CA LEU A 306 -12.44 5.95 0.16
C LEU A 306 -11.34 5.03 0.68
N GLY A 307 -10.81 4.17 -0.18
CA GLY A 307 -9.68 3.30 0.15
C GLY A 307 -8.47 4.11 0.62
N ILE A 308 -8.00 5.07 -0.21
CA ILE A 308 -6.87 5.94 0.15
C ILE A 308 -7.23 6.86 1.34
N PHE A 309 -8.46 7.33 1.42
CA PHE A 309 -8.88 8.12 2.58
C PHE A 309 -8.72 7.33 3.88
N LEU A 310 -9.24 6.12 3.95
CA LEU A 310 -9.12 5.26 5.13
C LEU A 310 -7.66 4.89 5.42
N ASP A 311 -6.91 4.50 4.41
CA ASP A 311 -5.53 4.09 4.53
C ASP A 311 -4.64 5.24 5.05
N THR A 312 -4.56 6.33 4.29
CA THR A 312 -3.53 7.35 4.53
C THR A 312 -4.04 8.49 5.41
N PHE A 313 -5.23 9.06 5.11
CA PHE A 313 -5.74 10.16 5.93
C PHE A 313 -6.17 9.73 7.32
N VAL A 314 -6.57 8.47 7.50
CA VAL A 314 -6.97 7.96 8.80
C VAL A 314 -5.84 7.16 9.43
N VAL A 315 -5.49 6.00 8.90
CA VAL A 315 -4.56 5.06 9.56
C VAL A 315 -3.13 5.61 9.63
N CYS A 316 -2.54 6.03 8.49
CA CYS A 316 -1.17 6.56 8.51
C CYS A 316 -1.04 7.84 9.34
N SER A 317 -2.02 8.75 9.25
CA SER A 317 -2.00 9.99 10.04
C SER A 317 -2.06 9.71 11.54
N CYS A 318 -2.91 8.78 11.97
CA CYS A 318 -2.97 8.36 13.36
C CYS A 318 -1.65 7.74 13.82
N THR A 319 -1.04 6.87 13.02
CA THR A 319 0.26 6.27 13.34
C THR A 319 1.35 7.34 13.49
N ILE A 320 1.43 8.26 12.54
CA ILE A 320 2.44 9.33 12.57
C ILE A 320 2.22 10.22 13.78
N LEU A 321 0.98 10.65 14.05
CA LEU A 321 0.67 11.48 15.22
C LEU A 321 1.00 10.75 16.52
N LEU A 322 0.67 9.46 16.65
CA LEU A 322 1.02 8.64 17.79
C LEU A 322 2.52 8.63 18.05
N VAL A 323 3.31 8.34 17.04
CA VAL A 323 4.78 8.24 17.12
C VAL A 323 5.41 9.60 17.46
N VAL A 324 4.87 10.69 16.90
CA VAL A 324 5.37 12.05 17.15
C VAL A 324 4.96 12.56 18.53
N VAL A 325 3.70 12.40 18.94
CA VAL A 325 3.17 12.82 20.25
C VAL A 325 3.90 12.13 21.40
N THR A 326 4.17 10.84 21.26
CA THR A 326 4.88 10.07 22.30
C THR A 326 6.39 10.29 22.31
N GLY A 327 6.95 10.99 21.29
CA GLY A 327 8.37 11.27 21.15
C GLY A 327 9.24 10.06 20.81
N VAL A 328 8.67 8.88 20.58
CA VAL A 328 9.44 7.65 20.33
C VAL A 328 10.20 7.66 19.00
N TRP A 329 9.83 8.53 18.06
CA TRP A 329 10.50 8.66 16.76
C TRP A 329 11.98 9.10 16.89
N THR A 330 12.38 9.65 18.02
CA THR A 330 13.77 10.03 18.31
C THR A 330 14.62 8.86 18.84
N LEU A 331 13.99 7.74 19.16
CA LEU A 331 14.68 6.57 19.69
C LEU A 331 15.42 5.83 18.57
N ASN A 332 16.64 5.39 18.87
CA ASN A 332 17.44 4.56 17.96
C ASN A 332 17.01 3.10 18.07
N MET A 333 15.87 2.76 17.50
CA MET A 333 15.31 1.41 17.48
C MET A 333 14.71 1.08 16.12
N ASP A 334 14.41 -0.21 15.88
CA ASP A 334 13.77 -0.63 14.64
C ASP A 334 12.41 0.06 14.48
N SER A 335 12.13 0.58 13.29
CA SER A 335 10.90 1.31 12.98
C SER A 335 9.63 0.45 13.17
N SER A 336 9.75 -0.87 13.04
CA SER A 336 8.64 -1.81 13.27
C SER A 336 8.19 -1.87 14.73
N LEU A 337 9.07 -1.50 15.67
CA LEU A 337 8.82 -1.50 17.11
C LEU A 337 8.38 -0.13 17.64
N LEU A 338 8.49 0.96 16.86
CA LEU A 338 8.16 2.31 17.33
C LEU A 338 6.71 2.46 17.80
N VAL A 339 5.77 1.89 17.07
CA VAL A 339 4.34 1.93 17.45
C VAL A 339 4.10 1.10 18.72
N GLN A 340 4.74 -0.06 18.84
CA GLN A 340 4.69 -0.86 20.06
C GLN A 340 5.23 -0.05 21.25
N ALA A 341 6.39 0.56 21.12
CA ALA A 341 6.98 1.40 22.15
C ALA A 341 6.10 2.61 22.52
N ALA A 342 5.44 3.22 21.53
CA ALA A 342 4.50 4.32 21.77
C ALA A 342 3.29 3.87 22.60
N LEU A 343 2.65 2.78 22.20
CA LEU A 343 1.45 2.25 22.87
C LEU A 343 1.78 1.66 24.24
N SER A 344 2.95 1.05 24.42
CA SER A 344 3.39 0.48 25.71
C SER A 344 3.48 1.50 26.84
N LYS A 345 3.58 2.81 26.52
CA LYS A 345 3.53 3.88 27.53
C LYS A 345 2.14 4.04 28.17
N TYR A 346 1.09 3.59 27.49
CA TYR A 346 -0.31 3.81 27.90
C TYR A 346 -1.11 2.52 28.12
N PHE A 347 -0.69 1.44 27.49
CA PHE A 347 -1.40 0.16 27.53
C PHE A 347 -0.44 -0.96 27.94
N PRO A 348 -0.85 -1.86 28.84
CA PRO A 348 -0.10 -3.06 29.17
C PRO A 348 -0.20 -4.10 28.03
N TYR A 349 0.68 -5.08 28.04
CA TYR A 349 0.66 -6.26 27.16
C TYR A 349 0.79 -5.96 25.67
N MET A 350 1.51 -4.89 25.30
CA MET A 350 1.73 -4.54 23.88
C MET A 350 2.69 -5.49 23.18
N ASP A 351 3.50 -6.22 23.90
CA ASP A 351 4.33 -7.34 23.47
C ASP A 351 3.51 -8.53 22.94
N TYR A 352 2.26 -8.69 23.38
CA TYR A 352 1.31 -9.67 22.83
C TYR A 352 0.43 -9.07 21.73
N PHE A 353 -0.04 -7.86 21.93
CA PHE A 353 -0.98 -7.21 21.02
C PHE A 353 -0.35 -6.87 19.66
N MET A 354 0.86 -6.27 19.66
CA MET A 354 1.48 -5.78 18.43
C MET A 354 1.88 -6.89 17.45
N PRO A 355 2.46 -8.03 17.87
CA PRO A 355 2.69 -9.15 16.96
C PRO A 355 1.41 -9.65 16.29
N CYS A 356 0.29 -9.75 17.03
CA CYS A 356 -1.00 -10.13 16.46
C CYS A 356 -1.50 -9.09 15.44
N CYS A 357 -1.36 -7.80 15.73
CA CYS A 357 -1.70 -6.73 14.79
C CYS A 357 -0.85 -6.77 13.52
N LEU A 358 0.46 -6.89 13.67
CA LEU A 358 1.39 -6.98 12.54
C LEU A 358 1.14 -8.25 11.72
N PHE A 359 0.77 -9.37 12.37
CA PHE A 359 0.36 -10.58 11.68
C PHE A 359 -0.89 -10.34 10.83
N VAL A 360 -1.95 -9.75 11.39
CA VAL A 360 -3.19 -9.46 10.65
C VAL A 360 -2.91 -8.59 9.44
N LEU A 361 -2.12 -7.52 9.60
CA LEU A 361 -1.76 -6.61 8.54
C LEU A 361 -0.86 -7.26 7.48
N GLY A 362 0.22 -7.90 7.91
CA GLY A 362 1.14 -8.58 7.00
C GLY A 362 0.48 -9.71 6.24
N TYR A 363 -0.32 -10.54 6.94
CA TYR A 363 -1.06 -11.63 6.31
C TYR A 363 -2.05 -11.12 5.26
N SER A 364 -2.86 -10.10 5.60
CA SER A 364 -3.83 -9.52 4.67
C SER A 364 -3.18 -8.94 3.41
N THR A 365 -2.03 -8.28 3.58
CA THR A 365 -1.27 -7.69 2.47
C THR A 365 -0.65 -8.78 1.59
N ILE A 366 0.08 -9.71 2.18
CA ILE A 366 0.78 -10.78 1.44
C ILE A 366 -0.20 -11.60 0.60
N ILE A 367 -1.32 -12.06 1.18
CA ILE A 367 -2.29 -12.88 0.43
C ILE A 367 -2.92 -12.12 -0.74
N ALA A 368 -3.13 -10.82 -0.58
CA ALA A 368 -3.71 -9.98 -1.61
C ALA A 368 -2.73 -9.73 -2.77
N TYR A 369 -1.49 -9.40 -2.46
CA TYR A 369 -0.44 -9.16 -3.47
C TYR A 369 -0.02 -10.44 -4.20
N LEU A 370 0.03 -11.59 -3.51
CA LEU A 370 0.31 -12.87 -4.15
C LEU A 370 -0.71 -13.22 -5.23
N VAL A 371 -2.00 -12.95 -4.99
CA VAL A 371 -3.03 -13.19 -6.01
C VAL A 371 -2.85 -12.26 -7.21
N ALA A 372 -2.47 -11.01 -7.01
CA ALA A 372 -2.13 -10.12 -8.13
C ALA A 372 -0.91 -10.65 -8.91
N GLY A 373 0.12 -11.12 -8.21
CA GLY A 373 1.28 -11.76 -8.83
C GLY A 373 0.95 -13.03 -9.61
N ILE A 374 0.05 -13.87 -9.10
CA ILE A 374 -0.46 -15.05 -9.84
C ILE A 374 -1.12 -14.64 -11.16
N LYS A 375 -1.92 -13.56 -11.17
CA LYS A 375 -2.55 -13.04 -12.40
C LYS A 375 -1.51 -12.49 -13.38
N CYS A 376 -0.48 -11.81 -12.89
CA CYS A 376 0.64 -11.36 -13.72
C CYS A 376 1.43 -12.54 -14.31
N ALA A 377 1.72 -13.55 -13.51
CA ALA A 377 2.39 -14.77 -13.98
C ALA A 377 1.54 -15.55 -15.00
N LYS A 378 0.21 -15.61 -14.80
CA LYS A 378 -0.73 -16.17 -15.77
C LYS A 378 -0.70 -15.41 -17.10
N PHE A 379 -0.59 -14.07 -17.06
CA PHE A 379 -0.45 -13.26 -18.28
C PHE A 379 0.86 -13.56 -19.01
N LEU A 380 1.97 -13.72 -18.32
CA LEU A 380 3.28 -14.03 -18.91
C LEU A 380 3.32 -15.48 -19.46
N MET A 381 2.84 -16.44 -18.68
CA MET A 381 2.84 -17.86 -19.01
C MET A 381 1.49 -18.49 -18.65
N PRO A 382 0.51 -18.51 -19.58
CA PRO A 382 -0.88 -18.89 -19.28
C PRO A 382 -1.06 -20.28 -18.65
N LYS A 383 -0.19 -21.25 -19.00
CA LYS A 383 -0.33 -22.63 -18.54
C LYS A 383 0.40 -22.91 -17.22
N TYR A 384 1.64 -22.45 -17.09
CA TYR A 384 2.52 -22.82 -15.98
C TYR A 384 2.86 -21.65 -15.05
N GLY A 385 2.60 -20.40 -15.49
CA GLY A 385 2.95 -19.18 -14.75
C GLY A 385 2.49 -19.18 -13.30
N PRO A 386 1.23 -19.49 -12.96
CA PRO A 386 0.77 -19.54 -11.58
C PRO A 386 1.57 -20.48 -10.68
N VAL A 387 1.91 -21.68 -11.18
CA VAL A 387 2.69 -22.66 -10.41
C VAL A 387 4.13 -22.19 -10.21
N PHE A 388 4.78 -21.75 -11.30
CA PHE A 388 6.14 -21.19 -11.21
C PHE A 388 6.21 -20.01 -10.25
N TYR A 389 5.22 -19.13 -10.27
CA TYR A 389 5.17 -17.97 -9.37
C TYR A 389 5.02 -18.39 -7.91
N LEU A 390 4.17 -19.35 -7.59
CA LEU A 390 4.02 -19.87 -6.22
C LEU A 390 5.31 -20.53 -5.74
N CYS A 391 5.98 -21.33 -6.57
CA CYS A 391 7.28 -21.93 -6.23
C CYS A 391 8.34 -20.83 -5.98
N TYR A 392 8.39 -19.81 -6.84
CA TYR A 392 9.26 -18.63 -6.67
C TYR A 392 8.96 -17.89 -5.35
N ALA A 393 7.68 -17.63 -5.06
CA ALA A 393 7.27 -16.93 -3.85
C ALA A 393 7.66 -17.69 -2.58
N LEU A 394 7.42 -19.01 -2.54
CA LEU A 394 7.83 -19.86 -1.43
C LEU A 394 9.34 -19.84 -1.24
N PHE A 395 10.09 -20.01 -2.34
CA PHE A 395 11.55 -19.92 -2.28
C PHE A 395 12.00 -18.56 -1.77
N ALA A 396 11.42 -17.48 -2.26
CA ALA A 396 11.78 -16.11 -1.86
C ALA A 396 11.47 -15.85 -0.38
N PHE A 397 10.31 -16.27 0.14
CA PHE A 397 10.00 -16.14 1.56
C PHE A 397 11.01 -16.87 2.44
N ILE A 398 11.34 -18.12 2.11
CA ILE A 398 12.31 -18.90 2.88
C ILE A 398 13.71 -18.28 2.76
N PHE A 399 14.17 -18.00 1.53
CA PHE A 399 15.51 -17.49 1.29
C PHE A 399 15.76 -16.14 1.98
N PHE A 400 14.85 -15.16 1.77
CA PHE A 400 15.00 -13.82 2.34
C PHE A 400 14.71 -13.74 3.84
N SER A 401 14.13 -14.77 4.46
CA SER A 401 13.95 -14.83 5.91
C SER A 401 15.27 -14.85 6.70
N PHE A 402 16.38 -15.19 6.04
CA PHE A 402 17.71 -15.22 6.63
C PHE A 402 18.49 -13.90 6.42
N PHE A 403 17.89 -12.91 5.76
CA PHE A 403 18.51 -11.62 5.50
C PHE A 403 17.81 -10.50 6.27
N GLU A 404 18.55 -9.41 6.51
CA GLU A 404 18.00 -8.24 7.16
C GLU A 404 16.85 -7.61 6.34
N SER A 405 15.78 -7.23 7.02
CA SER A 405 14.57 -6.64 6.41
C SER A 405 14.87 -5.39 5.58
N ARG A 406 15.94 -4.65 5.88
CA ARG A 406 16.35 -3.44 5.11
C ARG A 406 16.68 -3.71 3.64
N TYR A 407 17.25 -4.88 3.33
CA TYR A 407 17.57 -5.25 1.94
C TYR A 407 16.29 -5.57 1.16
N ALA A 408 15.38 -6.33 1.79
CA ALA A 408 14.08 -6.63 1.22
C ALA A 408 13.28 -5.34 0.97
N PHE A 409 13.24 -4.44 1.93
CA PHE A 409 12.56 -3.14 1.80
C PHE A 409 13.12 -2.29 0.66
N MET A 410 14.46 -2.26 0.48
CA MET A 410 15.07 -1.52 -0.61
C MET A 410 14.68 -2.10 -1.98
N ILE A 411 14.72 -3.44 -2.14
CA ILE A 411 14.30 -4.11 -3.39
C ILE A 411 12.84 -3.75 -3.70
N MET A 412 11.97 -3.86 -2.71
CA MET A 412 10.55 -3.55 -2.85
C MET A 412 10.33 -2.09 -3.28
N ASN A 413 11.04 -1.14 -2.66
CA ASN A 413 10.95 0.28 -3.00
C ASN A 413 11.40 0.58 -4.44
N ILE A 414 12.54 0.00 -4.87
CA ILE A 414 13.04 0.19 -6.24
C ILE A 414 12.03 -0.38 -7.25
N VAL A 415 11.56 -1.60 -7.03
CA VAL A 415 10.59 -2.24 -7.91
C VAL A 415 9.28 -1.48 -7.93
N GLY A 416 8.78 -1.05 -6.77
CA GLY A 416 7.56 -0.23 -6.64
C GLY A 416 7.67 1.09 -7.39
N GLY A 417 8.81 1.78 -7.29
CA GLY A 417 9.05 3.03 -8.04
C GLY A 417 9.08 2.83 -9.56
N LEU A 418 9.70 1.74 -10.03
CA LEU A 418 9.70 1.40 -11.47
C LEU A 418 8.29 1.04 -11.97
N LEU A 419 7.53 0.24 -11.21
CA LEU A 419 6.14 -0.08 -11.49
C LEU A 419 5.30 1.19 -11.62
N MET A 420 5.45 2.10 -10.68
CA MET A 420 4.74 3.37 -10.67
C MET A 420 5.04 4.18 -11.94
N LEU A 421 6.31 4.34 -12.32
CA LEU A 421 6.66 5.12 -13.52
C LEU A 421 6.04 4.54 -14.80
N ILE A 422 6.08 3.21 -14.96
CA ILE A 422 5.49 2.53 -16.12
C ILE A 422 3.96 2.69 -16.14
N ASN A 423 3.33 2.50 -14.99
CA ASN A 423 1.88 2.55 -14.86
C ASN A 423 1.34 3.98 -15.09
N LEU A 424 1.98 4.97 -14.47
CA LEU A 424 1.61 6.38 -14.65
C LEU A 424 1.78 6.83 -16.12
N ALA A 425 2.82 6.35 -16.82
CA ALA A 425 2.98 6.61 -18.26
C ALA A 425 1.81 6.06 -19.07
N GLY A 426 1.29 4.87 -18.72
CA GLY A 426 0.08 4.29 -19.32
C GLY A 426 -1.16 5.14 -19.07
N ILE A 427 -1.36 5.60 -17.82
CA ILE A 427 -2.47 6.48 -17.45
C ILE A 427 -2.42 7.80 -18.24
N VAL A 428 -1.22 8.42 -18.38
CA VAL A 428 -1.03 9.63 -19.18
C VAL A 428 -1.46 9.42 -20.65
N LYS A 429 -1.10 8.29 -21.23
CA LYS A 429 -1.48 7.97 -22.64
C LYS A 429 -2.98 7.84 -22.80
N LEU A 430 -3.64 7.16 -21.86
CA LEU A 430 -5.08 6.87 -21.93
C LEU A 430 -5.94 7.89 -21.19
N ARG A 431 -5.35 8.99 -20.70
CA ARG A 431 -6.04 9.98 -19.85
C ARG A 431 -7.34 10.55 -20.44
N LYS A 432 -7.44 10.63 -21.78
CA LYS A 432 -8.65 11.14 -22.45
C LYS A 432 -9.84 10.19 -22.34
N GLU A 433 -9.60 8.92 -22.08
CA GLU A 433 -10.61 7.88 -22.03
C GLU A 433 -11.22 7.68 -20.64
N ILE A 434 -10.64 8.34 -19.64
CA ILE A 434 -11.10 8.24 -18.25
C ILE A 434 -12.28 9.19 -18.05
N VAL A 435 -13.38 8.63 -17.55
CA VAL A 435 -14.59 9.36 -17.18
C VAL A 435 -14.69 9.41 -15.66
N TYR A 436 -14.78 10.60 -15.11
CA TYR A 436 -14.90 10.84 -13.66
C TYR A 436 -16.38 11.00 -13.30
N LYS A 437 -16.97 9.95 -12.73
CA LYS A 437 -18.35 9.91 -12.19
C LYS A 437 -18.45 8.85 -11.09
N VAL A 438 -19.49 8.88 -10.29
CA VAL A 438 -19.82 7.89 -9.26
C VAL A 438 -20.94 6.97 -9.74
#